data_3077bfb87f64de4e6281d90a7eedd5c2
#
_entry.id   3077bfb87f64de4e6281d90a7eedd5c2
#
_cell.length_a   1.000
_cell.length_b   1.000
_cell.length_c   1.000
_cell.angle_alpha   90.00
_cell.angle_beta   90.00
_cell.angle_gamma   90.00
#
_symmetry.space_group_name_H-M   'P 1'
#
loop_
_entity.id
_entity.type
_entity.pdbx_description
1 polymer ?
#
loop_
_entity_poly.entity_id
_entity_poly.type
_entity_poly.pdbx_seq_one_letter_code
_entity_poly.pdbx_strand_id
1 'polypeptide(L)'
;YKGAMNGESWHDFLVRRMQEKRESFNKSFTCRKWGTYEILAKEKEYLIKILTIFPRKNISMQRHTHRTEDWLVLEGKGVFVLDYKTFPIVPKKRIKVLPLSWHWVKNTSYDNPLCILETWFGNILEESDIEREAYDETTISE
;
A
#
# COMPACT_ATOMS: atom_id res chain seq x y z
N TYR A 1 -2.94 -21.89 26.60
CA TYR A 1 -2.95 -20.63 25.85
C TYR A 1 -4.21 -19.82 26.13
N LYS A 2 -4.02 -18.54 26.41
CA LYS A 2 -5.09 -17.66 26.89
C LYS A 2 -6.15 -17.29 25.83
N GLY A 3 -5.85 -17.42 24.55
CA GLY A 3 -6.75 -17.04 23.46
C GLY A 3 -7.71 -18.15 23.01
N ALA A 4 -7.43 -19.41 23.36
CA ALA A 4 -8.28 -20.53 22.98
C ALA A 4 -9.48 -20.64 23.93
N MET A 5 -10.66 -20.94 23.37
CA MET A 5 -11.84 -21.24 24.17
C MET A 5 -11.72 -22.61 24.79
N ASN A 6 -12.38 -22.82 25.95
CA ASN A 6 -12.36 -24.10 26.62
C ASN A 6 -12.88 -25.20 25.68
N GLY A 7 -12.10 -26.26 25.48
CA GLY A 7 -12.42 -27.35 24.56
C GLY A 7 -12.10 -27.10 23.09
N GLU A 8 -11.62 -25.92 22.74
CA GLU A 8 -11.23 -25.60 21.37
C GLU A 8 -9.80 -26.14 21.07
N SER A 9 -9.62 -26.78 19.90
CA SER A 9 -8.30 -27.21 19.47
C SER A 9 -7.47 -25.99 19.00
N TRP A 10 -6.14 -26.15 19.00
CA TRP A 10 -5.25 -25.14 18.43
C TRP A 10 -5.57 -24.84 16.97
N HIS A 11 -5.88 -25.88 16.19
CA HIS A 11 -6.25 -25.70 14.78
C HIS A 11 -7.50 -24.84 14.65
N ASP A 12 -8.57 -25.16 15.40
CA ASP A 12 -9.83 -24.41 15.36
C ASP A 12 -9.64 -22.98 15.83
N PHE A 13 -8.83 -22.79 16.86
CA PHE A 13 -8.49 -21.47 17.36
C PHE A 13 -7.81 -20.62 16.27
N LEU A 14 -6.81 -21.18 15.59
CA LEU A 14 -6.09 -20.45 14.53
C LEU A 14 -6.99 -20.12 13.33
N VAL A 15 -7.83 -21.08 12.91
CA VAL A 15 -8.79 -20.84 11.82
C VAL A 15 -9.76 -19.72 12.20
N ARG A 16 -10.30 -19.73 13.40
CA ARG A 16 -11.20 -18.68 13.88
C ARG A 16 -10.51 -17.32 13.90
N ARG A 17 -9.27 -17.24 14.40
CA ARG A 17 -8.50 -16.00 14.43
C ARG A 17 -8.25 -15.45 13.02
N MET A 18 -7.95 -16.31 12.08
CA MET A 18 -7.75 -15.91 10.68
C MET A 18 -9.04 -15.37 10.05
N GLN A 19 -10.17 -16.02 10.33
CA GLN A 19 -11.48 -15.56 9.86
C GLN A 19 -11.85 -14.20 10.44
N GLU A 20 -11.68 -14.00 11.74
CA GLU A 20 -11.93 -12.72 12.41
C GLU A 20 -11.08 -11.59 11.79
N LYS A 21 -9.80 -11.85 11.54
CA LYS A 21 -8.93 -10.89 10.88
C LYS A 21 -9.41 -10.56 9.47
N ARG A 22 -9.78 -11.57 8.69
CA ARG A 22 -10.28 -11.39 7.33
C ARG A 22 -11.52 -10.50 7.30
N GLU A 23 -12.47 -10.73 8.20
CA GLU A 23 -13.67 -9.89 8.32
C GLU A 23 -13.32 -8.45 8.69
N SER A 24 -12.36 -8.26 9.60
CA SER A 24 -11.85 -6.94 9.97
C SER A 24 -11.22 -6.23 8.77
N PHE A 25 -10.43 -6.93 7.95
CA PHE A 25 -9.80 -6.37 6.75
C PHE A 25 -10.82 -5.92 5.72
N ASN A 26 -11.87 -6.70 5.49
CA ASN A 26 -12.93 -6.32 4.55
C ASN A 26 -13.60 -4.98 4.93
N LYS A 27 -13.68 -4.67 6.21
CA LYS A 27 -14.21 -3.39 6.71
C LYS A 27 -13.25 -2.22 6.48
N SER A 28 -11.97 -2.50 6.20
CA SER A 28 -10.92 -1.50 5.98
C SER A 28 -10.60 -1.30 4.49
N PHE A 29 -11.49 -1.75 3.61
CA PHE A 29 -11.35 -1.65 2.17
C PHE A 29 -11.89 -0.30 1.68
N THR A 30 -11.13 0.39 0.85
CA THR A 30 -11.49 1.69 0.31
C THR A 30 -11.29 1.74 -1.19
N CYS A 31 -12.28 2.26 -1.93
CA CYS A 31 -12.22 2.47 -3.37
C CYS A 31 -11.85 3.92 -3.69
N ARG A 32 -11.04 4.10 -4.72
CA ARG A 32 -10.64 5.39 -5.28
C ARG A 32 -10.74 5.31 -6.80
N LYS A 33 -10.65 6.46 -7.49
CA LYS A 33 -10.68 6.48 -8.96
C LYS A 33 -9.52 5.71 -9.58
N TRP A 34 -8.37 5.66 -8.91
CA TRP A 34 -7.18 5.00 -9.41
C TRP A 34 -7.11 3.51 -9.04
N GLY A 35 -7.93 3.05 -8.11
CA GLY A 35 -7.87 1.67 -7.64
C GLY A 35 -8.46 1.52 -6.25
N THR A 36 -7.87 0.63 -5.46
CA THR A 36 -8.34 0.33 -4.12
C THR A 36 -7.17 0.27 -3.14
N TYR A 37 -7.46 0.43 -1.86
CA TYR A 37 -6.52 0.02 -0.83
C TYR A 37 -7.26 -0.70 0.31
N GLU A 38 -6.54 -1.60 0.96
CA GLU A 38 -7.03 -2.42 2.06
C GLU A 38 -6.04 -2.35 3.20
N ILE A 39 -6.50 -1.93 4.38
CA ILE A 39 -5.65 -1.86 5.57
C ILE A 39 -5.58 -3.24 6.20
N LEU A 40 -4.38 -3.81 6.27
CA LEU A 40 -4.12 -5.14 6.83
C LEU A 40 -3.81 -5.09 8.31
N ALA A 41 -3.14 -4.03 8.76
CA ALA A 41 -2.82 -3.82 10.17
C ALA A 41 -2.67 -2.33 10.44
N LYS A 42 -3.18 -1.87 11.57
CA LYS A 42 -3.02 -0.50 12.03
C LYS A 42 -2.66 -0.52 13.50
N GLU A 43 -1.43 -0.12 13.80
CA GLU A 43 -0.87 -0.10 15.14
C GLU A 43 -0.35 1.30 15.47
N LYS A 44 0.21 1.46 16.66
CA LYS A 44 0.66 2.77 17.14
C LYS A 44 1.79 3.35 16.27
N GLU A 45 2.73 2.50 15.85
CA GLU A 45 3.95 2.93 15.17
C GLU A 45 4.09 2.40 13.74
N TYR A 46 3.12 1.63 13.26
CA TYR A 46 3.10 1.17 11.88
C TYR A 46 1.68 0.97 11.37
N LEU A 47 1.55 1.04 10.06
CA LEU A 47 0.33 0.70 9.34
C LEU A 47 0.73 -0.07 8.08
N ILE A 48 0.02 -1.16 7.79
CA ILE A 48 0.28 -2.00 6.62
C ILE A 48 -0.97 -2.02 5.77
N LYS A 49 -0.82 -1.77 4.47
CA LYS A 49 -1.93 -1.84 3.52
C LYS A 49 -1.49 -2.39 2.17
N ILE A 50 -2.46 -2.88 1.41
CA ILE A 50 -2.27 -3.27 0.01
C ILE A 50 -2.95 -2.25 -0.87
N LEU A 51 -2.21 -1.70 -1.82
CA LEU A 51 -2.73 -0.89 -2.91
C LEU A 51 -2.94 -1.77 -4.12
N THR A 52 -4.08 -1.61 -4.79
CA THR A 52 -4.34 -2.21 -6.09
C THR A 52 -4.62 -1.08 -7.06
N ILE A 53 -3.69 -0.84 -7.98
CA ILE A 53 -3.82 0.24 -8.97
C ILE A 53 -4.37 -0.36 -10.26
N PHE A 54 -5.48 0.18 -10.73
CA PHE A 54 -6.15 -0.29 -11.94
C PHE A 54 -5.28 -0.05 -13.18
N PRO A 55 -5.47 -0.84 -14.26
CA PRO A 55 -4.70 -0.65 -15.49
C PRO A 55 -4.70 0.81 -15.97
N ARG A 56 -3.53 1.30 -16.34
CA ARG A 56 -3.28 2.67 -16.84
C ARG A 56 -3.57 3.79 -15.84
N LYS A 57 -3.92 3.49 -14.60
CA LYS A 57 -4.18 4.49 -13.55
C LYS A 57 -2.91 4.77 -12.74
N ASN A 58 -2.92 5.92 -12.07
CA ASN A 58 -1.84 6.38 -11.21
C ASN A 58 -2.38 7.03 -9.95
N ILE A 59 -1.56 7.03 -8.90
CA ILE A 59 -1.83 7.85 -7.71
C ILE A 59 -1.35 9.29 -7.98
N SER A 60 -1.77 10.23 -7.13
CA SER A 60 -1.26 11.60 -7.23
C SER A 60 0.22 11.67 -6.87
N MET A 61 0.94 12.67 -7.41
CA MET A 61 2.27 13.04 -6.92
C MET A 61 2.10 13.59 -5.51
N GLN A 62 2.76 12.96 -4.52
CA GLN A 62 2.49 13.23 -3.10
C GLN A 62 3.72 13.07 -2.24
N ARG A 63 3.69 13.69 -1.07
CA ARG A 63 4.67 13.48 0.00
C ARG A 63 4.01 13.55 1.37
N HIS A 64 4.70 13.01 2.37
CA HIS A 64 4.22 12.93 3.74
C HIS A 64 5.30 13.43 4.71
N THR A 65 4.89 14.08 5.79
CA THR A 65 5.81 14.70 6.73
C THR A 65 6.25 13.76 7.85
N HIS A 66 5.34 12.91 8.34
CA HIS A 66 5.52 12.21 9.62
C HIS A 66 5.77 10.71 9.50
N ARG A 67 6.03 10.20 8.29
CA ARG A 67 6.26 8.77 8.14
C ARG A 67 7.27 8.44 7.07
N THR A 68 7.91 7.28 7.24
CA THR A 68 8.64 6.58 6.19
C THR A 68 7.71 5.52 5.61
N GLU A 69 7.80 5.28 4.31
CA GLU A 69 7.04 4.23 3.65
C GLU A 69 7.97 3.22 3.01
N ASP A 70 7.65 1.93 3.19
CA ASP A 70 8.29 0.85 2.47
C ASP A 70 7.27 0.26 1.49
N TRP A 71 7.64 0.19 0.22
CA TRP A 71 6.82 -0.31 -0.86
C TRP A 71 7.42 -1.61 -1.41
N LEU A 72 6.61 -2.65 -1.48
CA LEU A 72 6.98 -3.93 -2.08
C LEU A 72 6.00 -4.26 -3.19
N VAL A 73 6.49 -4.33 -4.42
CA VAL A 73 5.67 -4.73 -5.56
C VAL A 73 5.38 -6.23 -5.46
N LEU A 74 4.11 -6.57 -5.37
CA LEU A 74 3.67 -7.97 -5.26
C LEU A 74 3.33 -8.56 -6.63
N GLU A 75 2.70 -7.76 -7.49
CA GLU A 75 2.11 -8.24 -8.73
C GLU A 75 1.98 -7.09 -9.73
N GLY A 76 2.18 -7.38 -11.01
CA GLY A 76 2.04 -6.38 -12.06
C GLY A 76 3.31 -5.62 -12.35
N LYS A 77 3.20 -4.60 -13.19
CA LYS A 77 4.32 -3.75 -13.60
C LYS A 77 3.89 -2.29 -13.66
N GLY A 78 4.85 -1.40 -13.56
CA GLY A 78 4.57 0.02 -13.63
C GLY A 78 5.81 0.88 -13.67
N VAL A 79 5.60 2.17 -13.43
CA VAL A 79 6.65 3.17 -13.33
C VAL A 79 6.51 3.87 -11.99
N PHE A 80 7.62 4.03 -11.29
CA PHE A 80 7.71 4.75 -10.03
C PHE A 80 8.55 6.01 -10.21
N VAL A 81 8.12 7.11 -9.61
CA VAL A 81 8.88 8.34 -9.55
C VAL A 81 9.18 8.64 -8.08
N LEU A 82 10.45 8.81 -7.75
CA LEU A 82 10.91 9.15 -6.41
C LEU A 82 11.82 10.37 -6.49
N ASP A 83 11.40 11.47 -5.88
CA ASP A 83 12.11 12.76 -5.96
C ASP A 83 12.47 13.12 -7.41
N TYR A 84 11.49 12.99 -8.31
CA TYR A 84 11.58 13.27 -9.76
C TYR A 84 12.50 12.32 -10.54
N LYS A 85 12.99 11.25 -9.93
CA LYS A 85 13.72 10.19 -10.63
C LYS A 85 12.74 9.07 -10.98
N THR A 86 12.75 8.68 -12.26
CA THR A 86 11.84 7.67 -12.80
C THR A 86 12.54 6.33 -12.96
N PHE A 87 11.89 5.25 -12.57
CA PHE A 87 12.38 3.90 -12.79
C PHE A 87 11.24 2.90 -12.94
N PRO A 88 11.47 1.81 -13.69
CA PRO A 88 10.46 0.76 -13.83
C PRO A 88 10.34 -0.07 -12.55
N ILE A 89 9.13 -0.59 -12.31
CA ILE A 89 8.89 -1.51 -11.21
C ILE A 89 8.28 -2.80 -11.71
N VAL A 90 8.70 -3.90 -11.10
CA VAL A 90 8.25 -5.27 -11.38
C VAL A 90 8.11 -6.01 -10.04
N PRO A 91 7.50 -7.20 -10.01
CA PRO A 91 7.35 -7.96 -8.76
C PRO A 91 8.69 -8.14 -8.02
N LYS A 92 8.63 -8.02 -6.69
CA LYS A 92 9.74 -8.08 -5.73
C LYS A 92 10.56 -6.79 -5.63
N LYS A 93 10.33 -5.79 -6.47
CA LYS A 93 10.98 -4.49 -6.31
C LYS A 93 10.57 -3.86 -4.99
N ARG A 94 11.56 -3.38 -4.23
CA ARG A 94 11.37 -2.67 -2.97
C ARG A 94 11.79 -1.21 -3.12
N ILE A 95 11.00 -0.32 -2.54
CA ILE A 95 11.26 1.12 -2.61
C ILE A 95 11.06 1.68 -1.22
N LYS A 96 12.03 2.46 -0.74
CA LYS A 96 11.92 3.20 0.51
C LYS A 96 11.64 4.66 0.21
N VAL A 97 10.56 5.19 0.78
CA VAL A 97 10.15 6.59 0.64
C VAL A 97 10.35 7.27 1.98
N LEU A 98 11.32 8.18 2.05
CA LEU A 98 11.61 8.96 3.26
C LEU A 98 10.57 10.06 3.46
N PRO A 99 10.43 10.60 4.68
CA PRO A 99 9.59 11.79 4.89
C PRO A 99 9.99 12.91 3.92
N LEU A 100 8.98 13.63 3.41
CA LEU A 100 9.11 14.74 2.46
C LEU A 100 9.61 14.35 1.06
N SER A 101 9.83 13.08 0.77
CA SER A 101 10.16 12.63 -0.58
C SER A 101 8.92 12.60 -1.46
N TRP A 102 8.97 13.32 -2.57
CA TRP A 102 7.91 13.28 -3.58
C TRP A 102 7.89 11.93 -4.28
N HIS A 103 6.70 11.32 -4.39
CA HIS A 103 6.57 10.01 -5.03
C HIS A 103 5.25 9.88 -5.79
N TRP A 104 5.30 9.05 -6.83
CA TRP A 104 4.20 8.80 -7.75
C TRP A 104 4.38 7.42 -8.36
N VAL A 105 3.28 6.74 -8.64
CA VAL A 105 3.32 5.43 -9.27
C VAL A 105 2.18 5.29 -10.25
N LYS A 106 2.47 4.66 -11.39
CA LYS A 106 1.49 4.35 -12.44
C LYS A 106 1.56 2.89 -12.81
N ASN A 107 0.38 2.30 -12.99
CA ASN A 107 0.24 0.99 -13.62
C ASN A 107 0.31 1.16 -15.14
N THR A 108 1.35 0.65 -15.77
CA THR A 108 1.57 0.77 -17.21
C THR A 108 0.93 -0.37 -18.02
N SER A 109 0.35 -1.37 -17.35
CA SER A 109 -0.39 -2.44 -18.01
C SER A 109 -1.75 -1.96 -18.47
N TYR A 110 -2.24 -2.50 -19.58
CA TYR A 110 -3.60 -2.25 -20.08
C TYR A 110 -4.63 -3.22 -19.48
N ASP A 111 -4.19 -4.39 -19.02
CA ASP A 111 -5.09 -5.48 -18.65
C ASP A 111 -4.93 -5.95 -17.20
N ASN A 112 -3.78 -5.74 -16.59
CA ASN A 112 -3.47 -6.34 -15.29
C ASN A 112 -3.37 -5.30 -14.17
N PRO A 113 -3.81 -5.64 -12.95
CA PRO A 113 -3.63 -4.76 -11.80
C PRO A 113 -2.16 -4.67 -11.39
N LEU A 114 -1.82 -3.59 -10.71
CA LEU A 114 -0.54 -3.43 -10.03
C LEU A 114 -0.82 -3.47 -8.53
N CYS A 115 -0.34 -4.50 -7.86
CA CYS A 115 -0.55 -4.70 -6.43
C CYS A 115 0.74 -4.42 -5.65
N ILE A 116 0.65 -3.57 -4.64
CA ILE A 116 1.80 -3.12 -3.87
C ILE A 116 1.48 -3.22 -2.38
N LEU A 117 2.37 -3.85 -1.62
CA LEU A 117 2.33 -3.83 -0.17
C LEU A 117 3.03 -2.57 0.31
N GLU A 118 2.31 -1.72 1.04
CA GLU A 118 2.83 -0.46 1.55
C GLU A 118 2.81 -0.49 3.08
N THR A 119 3.95 -0.24 3.70
CA THR A 119 4.08 -0.15 5.15
C THR A 119 4.49 1.25 5.55
N TRP A 120 3.75 1.85 6.46
CA TRP A 120 4.07 3.14 7.06
C TRP A 120 4.73 2.93 8.40
N PHE A 121 5.78 3.68 8.67
CA PHE A 121 6.45 3.70 9.98
C PHE A 121 6.53 5.12 10.51
N GLY A 122 6.09 5.34 11.73
CA GLY A 122 6.14 6.65 12.36
C GLY A 122 5.23 6.74 13.58
N ASN A 123 5.24 7.89 14.24
CA ASN A 123 4.43 8.16 15.42
C ASN A 123 3.08 8.79 15.09
N ILE A 124 2.96 9.35 13.90
CA ILE A 124 1.73 9.99 13.40
C ILE A 124 1.40 9.35 12.06
N LEU A 125 0.39 8.48 12.05
CA LEU A 125 0.03 7.68 10.89
C LEU A 125 -1.37 8.05 10.42
N GLU A 126 -1.49 9.26 9.87
CA GLU A 126 -2.77 9.83 9.42
C GLU A 126 -2.83 9.95 7.91
N GLU A 127 -3.97 9.60 7.31
CA GLU A 127 -4.21 9.81 5.88
C GLU A 127 -4.14 11.29 5.50
N SER A 128 -4.45 12.19 6.44
CA SER A 128 -4.38 13.64 6.25
C SER A 128 -2.95 14.18 6.19
N ASP A 129 -1.94 13.38 6.57
CA ASP A 129 -0.53 13.73 6.41
C ASP A 129 -0.12 13.55 4.96
N ILE A 130 -0.54 14.46 4.11
CA ILE A 130 -0.28 14.38 2.67
C ILE A 130 -0.27 15.78 2.05
N GLU A 131 0.73 16.02 1.21
CA GLU A 131 0.78 17.14 0.29
C GLU A 131 0.75 16.58 -1.12
N ARG A 132 0.05 17.25 -2.02
CA ARG A 132 -0.07 16.86 -3.42
C ARG A 132 0.37 17.99 -4.32
N GLU A 133 0.93 17.64 -5.49
CA GLU A 133 1.21 18.60 -6.55
C GLU A 133 0.81 18.03 -7.90
N ALA A 134 0.64 18.90 -8.89
CA ALA A 134 0.43 18.50 -10.26
C ALA A 134 1.70 17.84 -10.81
N TYR A 135 1.54 16.77 -11.58
CA TYR A 135 2.66 16.04 -12.18
C TYR A 135 2.40 15.80 -13.67
N ASP A 136 3.34 16.23 -14.51
CA ASP A 136 3.28 16.03 -15.97
C ASP A 136 3.94 14.70 -16.34
N GLU A 137 3.13 13.65 -16.48
CA GLU A 137 3.60 12.31 -16.83
C GLU A 137 4.08 12.17 -18.29
N THR A 138 3.88 13.18 -19.16
CA THR A 138 4.35 13.12 -20.54
C THR A 138 5.88 13.09 -20.64
N THR A 139 6.57 13.46 -19.55
CA THR A 139 8.04 13.39 -19.48
C THR A 139 8.55 11.98 -19.20
N ILE A 140 7.67 11.02 -18.90
CA ILE A 140 8.04 9.65 -18.55
C ILE A 140 8.18 8.80 -19.81
N SER A 141 9.33 8.13 -19.95
CA SER A 141 9.55 7.09 -20.95
C SER A 141 9.12 5.75 -20.36
N GLU A 142 8.06 5.17 -20.88
CA GLU A 142 7.54 3.88 -20.43
C GLU A 142 8.33 2.68 -20.98
#